data_baf6b354354bf650958200df1dc57318
#
_entry.id   baf6b354354bf650958200df1dc57318
#
_cell.length_a   1.000
_cell.length_b   1.000
_cell.length_c   1.000
_cell.angle_alpha   90.00
_cell.angle_beta   90.00
_cell.angle_gamma   90.00
#
_symmetry.space_group_name_H-M   'P 1'
#
loop_
_entity.id
_entity.type
_entity.pdbx_description
1 polymer ?
#
loop_
_entity_poly.entity_id
_entity_poly.type
_entity_poly.pdbx_seq_one_letter_code
_entity_poly.pdbx_strand_id
1 'polypeptide(L)'
;MSGPDSRWRERHAVLAAGYGGRDDPADPALVLAMPIVLHIPKADPPKRTALLEAAATAAVALCLDERVGFTEDGEPGPWHEDYSAWVGARIRKVSRRARGAQWLAAQEVPGITVDVDGAQARALVPGPVGELDPRIKKLQIGGTDLEHDEPGPPEPGLPVLWIDSALEMTVGKASAQVGHASMLLAAAMSEKQCWAWAQNDFRCSVRDASPEQWAEAVVRLKKSEAVAVRDAGFTEVAPGSMTVIAVP
;
A
#
# COMPACT_ATOMS: atom_id res chain seq x y z
N MET A 1 -11.80 -10.12 23.36
CA MET A 1 -10.65 -9.41 22.78
C MET A 1 -10.65 -7.99 23.32
N SER A 2 -9.55 -7.52 23.89
CA SER A 2 -9.39 -6.13 24.33
C SER A 2 -9.46 -5.22 23.09
N GLY A 3 -10.10 -4.04 23.25
CA GLY A 3 -10.15 -3.03 22.18
C GLY A 3 -8.77 -2.39 21.95
N PRO A 4 -8.68 -1.48 20.95
CA PRO A 4 -7.45 -0.76 20.66
C PRO A 4 -7.00 0.07 21.86
N ASP A 5 -5.69 0.08 22.13
CA ASP A 5 -5.07 0.95 23.12
C ASP A 5 -4.98 2.41 22.63
N SER A 6 -4.55 3.32 23.51
CA SER A 6 -4.43 4.75 23.16
C SER A 6 -3.42 4.99 22.06
N ARG A 7 -2.30 4.30 22.05
CA ARG A 7 -1.22 4.47 21.06
C ARG A 7 -1.67 4.00 19.66
N TRP A 8 -2.42 2.89 19.60
CA TRP A 8 -3.00 2.44 18.33
C TRP A 8 -4.00 3.47 17.81
N ARG A 9 -4.85 4.04 18.68
CA ARG A 9 -5.81 5.11 18.32
C ARG A 9 -5.11 6.34 17.76
N GLU A 10 -4.00 6.74 18.36
CA GLU A 10 -3.19 7.87 17.90
C GLU A 10 -2.64 7.60 16.48
N ARG A 11 -2.08 6.42 16.21
CA ARG A 11 -1.62 6.04 14.86
C ARG A 11 -2.76 6.04 13.84
N HIS A 12 -3.91 5.48 14.20
CA HIS A 12 -5.09 5.51 13.34
C HIS A 12 -5.58 6.95 13.10
N ALA A 13 -5.60 7.79 14.12
CA ALA A 13 -6.01 9.19 14.00
C ALA A 13 -5.09 9.98 13.06
N VAL A 14 -3.78 9.75 13.08
CA VAL A 14 -2.83 10.35 12.13
C VAL A 14 -3.20 9.96 10.70
N LEU A 15 -3.48 8.68 10.45
CA LEU A 15 -3.87 8.21 9.12
C LEU A 15 -5.24 8.77 8.70
N ALA A 16 -6.21 8.80 9.61
CA ALA A 16 -7.57 9.31 9.39
C ALA A 16 -7.63 10.83 9.18
N ALA A 17 -6.64 11.59 9.69
CA ALA A 17 -6.54 13.03 9.45
C ALA A 17 -6.29 13.37 7.96
N GLY A 18 -5.89 12.37 7.16
CA GLY A 18 -5.64 12.54 5.74
C GLY A 18 -4.19 12.95 5.43
N TYR A 19 -3.95 13.31 4.18
CA TYR A 19 -2.62 13.61 3.64
C TYR A 19 -2.66 14.87 2.77
N GLY A 20 -1.47 15.35 2.36
CA GLY A 20 -1.37 16.40 1.32
C GLY A 20 -1.34 17.82 1.83
N GLY A 21 -0.98 18.03 3.09
CA GLY A 21 -0.83 19.37 3.68
C GLY A 21 0.42 20.16 3.24
N ARG A 22 1.37 19.49 2.53
CA ARG A 22 2.64 20.11 2.10
C ARG A 22 2.78 20.02 0.59
N ASP A 23 3.30 21.11 0.01
CA ASP A 23 3.74 21.13 -1.38
C ASP A 23 4.98 20.26 -1.59
N ASP A 24 5.20 19.87 -2.85
CA ASP A 24 6.40 19.16 -3.22
C ASP A 24 7.63 20.08 -3.06
N PRO A 25 8.76 19.51 -2.62
CA PRO A 25 10.02 20.25 -2.59
C PRO A 25 10.45 20.64 -4.03
N ALA A 26 11.15 21.77 -4.15
CA ALA A 26 11.68 22.23 -5.43
C ALA A 26 12.71 21.24 -6.03
N ASP A 27 13.48 20.56 -5.17
CA ASP A 27 14.39 19.50 -5.58
C ASP A 27 13.62 18.16 -5.67
N PRO A 28 13.49 17.56 -6.87
CA PRO A 28 12.84 16.26 -7.05
C PRO A 28 13.48 15.14 -6.22
N ALA A 29 14.75 15.24 -5.86
CA ALA A 29 15.43 14.22 -5.04
C ALA A 29 14.90 14.17 -3.61
N LEU A 30 14.30 15.25 -3.12
CA LEU A 30 13.72 15.36 -1.78
C LEU A 30 12.24 14.97 -1.73
N VAL A 31 11.63 14.58 -2.86
CA VAL A 31 10.26 14.08 -2.89
C VAL A 31 10.18 12.80 -2.08
N LEU A 32 9.21 12.76 -1.14
CA LEU A 32 9.02 11.63 -0.24
C LEU A 32 8.19 10.54 -0.90
N ALA A 33 8.65 9.29 -0.79
CA ALA A 33 7.92 8.12 -1.26
C ALA A 33 8.14 6.91 -0.34
N MET A 34 7.13 6.05 -0.27
CA MET A 34 7.22 4.71 0.32
C MET A 34 7.65 3.74 -0.78
N PRO A 35 8.85 3.15 -0.71
CA PRO A 35 9.21 2.08 -1.64
C PRO A 35 8.44 0.80 -1.31
N ILE A 36 7.92 0.11 -2.35
CA ILE A 36 7.36 -1.24 -2.23
C ILE A 36 8.25 -2.18 -3.03
N VAL A 37 8.88 -3.13 -2.37
CA VAL A 37 9.72 -4.13 -3.03
C VAL A 37 8.91 -5.39 -3.26
N LEU A 38 8.79 -5.79 -4.53
CA LEU A 38 8.05 -6.96 -4.98
C LEU A 38 9.05 -8.09 -5.22
N HIS A 39 8.84 -9.24 -4.59
CA HIS A 39 9.64 -10.44 -4.83
C HIS A 39 9.16 -11.13 -6.09
N ILE A 40 9.88 -10.95 -7.18
CA ILE A 40 9.54 -11.56 -8.48
C ILE A 40 10.75 -12.39 -8.94
N PRO A 41 10.86 -13.67 -8.53
CA PRO A 41 11.90 -14.58 -8.99
C PRO A 41 11.75 -14.85 -10.49
N LYS A 42 12.87 -15.19 -11.16
CA LYS A 42 12.87 -15.47 -12.60
C LYS A 42 12.23 -16.83 -12.92
N ALA A 43 12.52 -17.81 -12.07
CA ALA A 43 11.88 -19.12 -12.13
C ALA A 43 10.71 -19.10 -11.16
N ASP A 44 9.57 -19.63 -11.56
CA ASP A 44 8.36 -19.74 -10.76
C ASP A 44 7.91 -18.39 -10.15
N PRO A 45 7.52 -17.41 -10.99
CA PRO A 45 7.04 -16.14 -10.53
C PRO A 45 5.73 -16.29 -9.73
N PRO A 46 5.46 -15.41 -8.74
CA PRO A 46 4.25 -15.51 -7.95
C PRO A 46 3.00 -15.20 -8.78
N LYS A 47 1.84 -15.63 -8.30
CA LYS A 47 0.56 -15.18 -8.84
C LYS A 47 0.42 -13.66 -8.65
N ARG A 48 -0.05 -12.97 -9.70
CA ARG A 48 -0.21 -11.51 -9.71
C ARG A 48 -1.12 -11.04 -8.57
N THR A 49 -2.28 -11.66 -8.40
CA THR A 49 -3.26 -11.29 -7.37
C THR A 49 -2.69 -11.43 -5.97
N ALA A 50 -2.07 -12.56 -5.63
CA ALA A 50 -1.47 -12.78 -4.31
C ALA A 50 -0.35 -11.75 -4.01
N LEU A 51 0.45 -11.38 -5.03
CA LEU A 51 1.48 -10.35 -4.88
C LEU A 51 0.89 -8.95 -4.62
N LEU A 52 -0.23 -8.63 -5.25
CA LEU A 52 -0.95 -7.37 -5.03
C LEU A 52 -1.61 -7.34 -3.64
N GLU A 53 -2.17 -8.45 -3.18
CA GLU A 53 -2.70 -8.60 -1.82
C GLU A 53 -1.59 -8.42 -0.78
N ALA A 54 -0.43 -9.04 -0.99
CA ALA A 54 0.74 -8.85 -0.13
C ALA A 54 1.22 -7.39 -0.10
N ALA A 55 1.25 -6.70 -1.25
CA ALA A 55 1.65 -5.30 -1.34
C ALA A 55 0.66 -4.36 -0.65
N ALA A 56 -0.65 -4.57 -0.82
CA ALA A 56 -1.70 -3.81 -0.16
C ALA A 56 -1.62 -3.96 1.37
N THR A 57 -1.50 -5.20 1.84
CA THR A 57 -1.37 -5.53 3.26
C THR A 57 -0.09 -4.94 3.87
N ALA A 58 1.07 -5.08 3.19
CA ALA A 58 2.33 -4.52 3.68
C ALA A 58 2.28 -2.99 3.82
N ALA A 59 1.63 -2.30 2.87
CA ALA A 59 1.53 -0.84 2.90
C ALA A 59 0.69 -0.34 4.07
N VAL A 60 -0.48 -0.92 4.33
CA VAL A 60 -1.33 -0.50 5.45
C VAL A 60 -0.76 -0.94 6.80
N ALA A 61 -0.15 -2.12 6.87
CA ALA A 61 0.50 -2.61 8.08
C ALA A 61 1.64 -1.68 8.52
N LEU A 62 2.45 -1.16 7.58
CA LEU A 62 3.47 -0.18 7.89
C LEU A 62 2.87 1.12 8.46
N CYS A 63 1.76 1.60 7.89
CA CYS A 63 1.13 2.85 8.32
C CYS A 63 0.60 2.79 9.77
N LEU A 64 0.31 1.59 10.27
CA LEU A 64 -0.27 1.38 11.62
C LEU A 64 0.67 0.61 12.56
N ASP A 65 1.90 0.35 12.14
CA ASP A 65 2.92 -0.29 12.97
C ASP A 65 3.27 0.57 14.19
N GLU A 66 3.62 -0.07 15.30
CA GLU A 66 3.98 0.63 16.54
C GLU A 66 5.16 1.58 16.37
N ARG A 67 6.10 1.24 15.50
CA ARG A 67 7.33 2.01 15.24
C ARG A 67 7.09 3.35 14.54
N VAL A 68 5.92 3.59 13.94
CA VAL A 68 5.55 4.90 13.39
C VAL A 68 4.91 5.84 14.41
N GLY A 69 4.52 5.32 15.58
CA GLY A 69 3.88 6.07 16.68
C GLY A 69 4.87 6.51 17.74
N PHE A 70 4.34 6.67 18.95
CA PHE A 70 5.11 6.95 20.15
C PHE A 70 5.23 5.69 21.02
N THR A 71 6.33 5.59 21.77
CA THR A 71 6.58 4.54 22.78
C THR A 71 5.74 4.75 24.03
N GLU A 72 5.82 3.83 25.00
CA GLU A 72 5.15 3.96 26.30
C GLU A 72 5.65 5.16 27.10
N ASP A 73 6.91 5.51 26.93
CA ASP A 73 7.54 6.66 27.60
C ASP A 73 7.27 7.99 26.87
N GLY A 74 6.48 7.97 25.80
CA GLY A 74 6.15 9.15 25.00
C GLY A 74 7.23 9.59 24.01
N GLU A 75 8.28 8.80 23.81
CA GLU A 75 9.32 9.07 22.82
C GLU A 75 8.88 8.64 21.42
N PRO A 76 9.30 9.33 20.34
CA PRO A 76 8.99 8.92 18.99
C PRO A 76 9.61 7.56 18.67
N GLY A 77 8.82 6.68 18.04
CA GLY A 77 9.30 5.40 17.53
C GLY A 77 10.32 5.59 16.39
N PRO A 78 11.11 4.56 16.07
CA PRO A 78 12.22 4.68 15.12
C PRO A 78 11.83 5.02 13.68
N TRP A 79 10.55 4.95 13.33
CA TRP A 79 10.02 5.29 12.00
C TRP A 79 9.10 6.52 12.03
N HIS A 80 8.93 7.14 13.20
CA HIS A 80 7.96 8.21 13.42
C HIS A 80 8.23 9.44 12.56
N GLU A 81 9.48 9.91 12.52
CA GLU A 81 9.85 11.14 11.82
C GLU A 81 9.63 11.01 10.30
N ASP A 82 10.18 9.95 9.72
CA ASP A 82 10.08 9.68 8.29
C ASP A 82 8.63 9.45 7.85
N TYR A 83 7.89 8.65 8.63
CA TYR A 83 6.48 8.39 8.38
C TYR A 83 5.64 9.67 8.47
N SER A 84 5.83 10.48 9.50
CA SER A 84 5.07 11.71 9.73
C SER A 84 5.35 12.76 8.63
N ALA A 85 6.60 12.85 8.19
CA ALA A 85 6.96 13.71 7.06
C ALA A 85 6.25 13.27 5.77
N TRP A 86 6.22 11.96 5.48
CA TRP A 86 5.62 11.41 4.27
C TRP A 86 4.09 11.47 4.28
N VAL A 87 3.41 11.13 5.39
CA VAL A 87 1.94 11.18 5.48
C VAL A 87 1.44 12.63 5.40
N GLY A 88 2.20 13.60 5.89
CA GLY A 88 1.93 15.03 5.74
C GLY A 88 2.13 15.57 4.32
N ALA A 89 2.77 14.79 3.43
CA ALA A 89 3.00 15.15 2.03
C ALA A 89 1.98 14.46 1.10
N ARG A 90 2.40 13.96 -0.06
CA ARG A 90 1.49 13.39 -1.08
C ARG A 90 1.44 11.86 -1.08
N ILE A 91 1.90 11.20 -0.02
CA ILE A 91 1.85 9.73 0.20
C ILE A 91 2.30 8.88 -1.01
N ARG A 92 3.25 9.35 -1.81
CA ARG A 92 3.72 8.63 -3.00
C ARG A 92 4.25 7.25 -2.65
N LYS A 93 4.03 6.31 -3.57
CA LYS A 93 4.58 4.95 -3.52
C LYS A 93 5.32 4.64 -4.80
N VAL A 94 6.45 3.96 -4.69
CA VAL A 94 7.26 3.54 -5.83
C VAL A 94 7.58 2.05 -5.69
N SER A 95 7.06 1.24 -6.61
CA SER A 95 7.31 -0.19 -6.60
C SER A 95 8.60 -0.53 -7.33
N ARG A 96 9.34 -1.50 -6.79
CA ARG A 96 10.58 -2.01 -7.34
C ARG A 96 10.57 -3.54 -7.26
N ARG A 97 11.17 -4.21 -8.24
CA ARG A 97 11.30 -5.67 -8.19
C ARG A 97 12.65 -6.09 -7.62
N ALA A 98 12.62 -7.17 -6.85
CA ALA A 98 13.81 -7.84 -6.35
C ALA A 98 13.69 -9.35 -6.51
N ARG A 99 14.85 -10.04 -6.55
CA ARG A 99 14.92 -11.49 -6.59
C ARG A 99 16.26 -11.99 -6.00
N GLY A 100 16.28 -13.23 -5.50
CA GLY A 100 17.48 -13.83 -4.95
C GLY A 100 18.19 -12.94 -3.94
N ALA A 101 19.49 -12.71 -4.10
CA ALA A 101 20.28 -11.89 -3.19
C ALA A 101 19.76 -10.44 -3.04
N GLN A 102 19.12 -9.88 -4.07
CA GLN A 102 18.53 -8.55 -3.99
C GLN A 102 17.33 -8.53 -3.04
N TRP A 103 16.50 -9.58 -3.08
CA TRP A 103 15.38 -9.73 -2.16
C TRP A 103 15.85 -9.89 -0.71
N LEU A 104 16.85 -10.74 -0.49
CA LEU A 104 17.45 -10.92 0.84
C LEU A 104 18.06 -9.62 1.37
N ALA A 105 18.77 -8.88 0.54
CA ALA A 105 19.33 -7.58 0.92
C ALA A 105 18.24 -6.53 1.25
N ALA A 106 17.08 -6.59 0.59
CA ALA A 106 15.97 -5.69 0.89
C ALA A 106 15.35 -5.98 2.27
N GLN A 107 15.47 -7.20 2.80
CA GLN A 107 14.97 -7.54 4.14
C GLN A 107 15.75 -6.82 5.27
N GLU A 108 16.98 -6.38 5.01
CA GLU A 108 17.81 -5.64 5.96
C GLU A 108 17.48 -4.13 6.03
N VAL A 109 16.63 -3.63 5.14
CA VAL A 109 16.18 -2.23 5.15
C VAL A 109 14.89 -2.13 5.98
N PRO A 110 14.73 -1.13 6.85
CA PRO A 110 13.54 -0.98 7.69
C PRO A 110 12.23 -1.03 6.89
N GLY A 111 11.28 -1.88 7.33
CA GLY A 111 10.01 -2.08 6.64
C GLY A 111 9.27 -3.33 7.09
N ILE A 112 8.16 -3.63 6.43
CA ILE A 112 7.27 -4.77 6.73
C ILE A 112 7.17 -5.67 5.50
N THR A 113 7.44 -6.95 5.67
CA THR A 113 7.24 -7.98 4.66
C THR A 113 5.97 -8.75 4.95
N VAL A 114 5.17 -8.95 3.92
CA VAL A 114 3.96 -9.78 3.95
C VAL A 114 4.10 -10.88 2.91
N ASP A 115 3.63 -12.06 3.26
CA ASP A 115 3.52 -13.23 2.39
C ASP A 115 2.05 -13.62 2.26
N VAL A 116 1.59 -13.75 1.03
CA VAL A 116 0.26 -14.27 0.70
C VAL A 116 0.44 -15.40 -0.31
N ASP A 117 0.14 -16.62 0.10
CA ASP A 117 0.27 -17.81 -0.74
C ASP A 117 1.65 -17.97 -1.43
N GLY A 118 2.72 -17.59 -0.73
CA GLY A 118 4.09 -17.61 -1.23
C GLY A 118 4.50 -16.39 -2.07
N ALA A 119 3.59 -15.48 -2.36
CA ALA A 119 3.87 -14.19 -2.99
C ALA A 119 4.27 -13.16 -1.93
N GLN A 120 5.46 -12.56 -2.07
CA GLN A 120 6.03 -11.70 -1.05
C GLN A 120 6.20 -10.26 -1.53
N ALA A 121 5.74 -9.31 -0.72
CA ALA A 121 5.99 -7.88 -0.91
C ALA A 121 6.50 -7.25 0.39
N ARG A 122 7.33 -6.21 0.25
CA ARG A 122 7.87 -5.45 1.39
C ARG A 122 7.61 -3.96 1.21
N ALA A 123 6.83 -3.37 2.10
CA ALA A 123 6.75 -1.93 2.23
C ALA A 123 7.90 -1.44 3.11
N LEU A 124 8.63 -0.43 2.63
CA LEU A 124 9.74 0.16 3.37
C LEU A 124 9.35 1.48 4.00
N VAL A 125 10.02 1.85 5.08
CA VAL A 125 9.86 3.17 5.70
C VAL A 125 10.03 4.25 4.64
N PRO A 126 9.09 5.20 4.53
CA PRO A 126 9.16 6.27 3.53
C PRO A 126 10.37 7.16 3.73
N GLY A 127 10.83 7.77 2.66
CA GLY A 127 11.92 8.74 2.71
C GLY A 127 12.13 9.45 1.36
N PRO A 128 13.11 10.36 1.26
CA PRO A 128 13.44 11.06 0.04
C PRO A 128 13.89 10.09 -1.06
N VAL A 129 13.40 10.25 -2.28
CA VAL A 129 13.74 9.34 -3.40
C VAL A 129 15.22 9.44 -3.79
N GLY A 130 15.88 10.55 -3.51
CA GLY A 130 17.31 10.75 -3.72
C GLY A 130 18.21 10.03 -2.70
N GLU A 131 17.68 9.77 -1.50
CA GLU A 131 18.41 9.25 -0.34
C GLU A 131 18.10 7.77 -0.05
N LEU A 132 17.49 7.08 -1.01
CA LEU A 132 17.20 5.66 -0.87
C LEU A 132 18.44 4.84 -0.52
N ASP A 133 18.28 3.88 0.41
CA ASP A 133 19.31 2.88 0.70
C ASP A 133 19.88 2.30 -0.59
N PRO A 134 21.21 2.18 -0.73
CA PRO A 134 21.85 1.66 -1.95
C PRO A 134 21.33 0.28 -2.38
N ARG A 135 20.89 -0.55 -1.43
CA ARG A 135 20.28 -1.88 -1.71
C ARG A 135 18.95 -1.75 -2.44
N ILE A 136 18.21 -0.67 -2.19
CA ILE A 136 16.92 -0.39 -2.80
C ILE A 136 17.07 0.44 -4.07
N LYS A 137 17.95 1.44 -4.06
CA LYS A 137 18.20 2.35 -5.19
C LYS A 137 18.57 1.61 -6.48
N LYS A 138 19.32 0.52 -6.39
CA LYS A 138 19.74 -0.33 -7.53
C LYS A 138 18.63 -1.24 -8.08
N LEU A 139 17.50 -1.41 -7.39
CA LEU A 139 16.40 -2.25 -7.84
C LEU A 139 15.66 -1.60 -9.01
N GLN A 140 15.19 -2.43 -9.94
CA GLN A 140 14.48 -1.95 -11.12
C GLN A 140 13.03 -1.56 -10.77
N ILE A 141 12.59 -0.42 -11.27
CA ILE A 141 11.19 0.03 -11.21
C ILE A 141 10.36 -0.70 -12.28
N GLY A 142 10.91 -0.89 -13.49
CA GLY A 142 10.25 -1.59 -14.59
C GLY A 142 10.44 -3.11 -14.59
N GLY A 143 9.80 -3.78 -15.55
CA GLY A 143 9.86 -5.23 -15.73
C GLY A 143 9.18 -5.97 -14.59
N THR A 144 8.06 -5.43 -14.14
CA THR A 144 7.18 -6.02 -13.12
C THR A 144 5.96 -6.70 -13.74
N ASP A 145 6.05 -7.04 -15.04
CA ASP A 145 4.94 -7.67 -15.74
C ASP A 145 4.77 -9.11 -15.25
N LEU A 146 3.57 -9.42 -14.80
CA LEU A 146 3.10 -10.76 -14.48
C LEU A 146 1.79 -10.99 -15.23
N GLU A 147 1.56 -12.22 -15.64
CA GLU A 147 0.30 -12.61 -16.26
C GLU A 147 -0.87 -12.42 -15.28
N HIS A 148 -2.03 -12.04 -15.81
CA HIS A 148 -3.26 -12.03 -15.04
C HIS A 148 -3.63 -13.45 -14.65
N ASP A 149 -4.00 -13.65 -13.40
CA ASP A 149 -4.48 -14.91 -12.87
C ASP A 149 -5.98 -14.85 -12.55
N GLU A 150 -6.60 -15.99 -12.36
CA GLU A 150 -8.01 -16.10 -11.99
C GLU A 150 -8.12 -16.50 -10.50
N PRO A 151 -8.16 -15.53 -9.58
CA PRO A 151 -8.09 -15.82 -8.14
C PRO A 151 -9.42 -16.34 -7.54
N GLY A 152 -10.46 -16.45 -8.34
CA GLY A 152 -11.81 -16.74 -7.85
C GLY A 152 -12.48 -15.52 -7.18
N PRO A 153 -13.65 -15.71 -6.55
CA PRO A 153 -14.37 -14.64 -5.88
C PRO A 153 -13.59 -14.09 -4.68
N PRO A 154 -13.86 -12.83 -4.26
CA PRO A 154 -13.30 -12.29 -3.02
C PRO A 154 -13.61 -13.16 -1.81
N GLU A 155 -12.69 -13.23 -0.85
CA GLU A 155 -12.90 -13.96 0.40
C GLU A 155 -13.98 -13.25 1.25
N PRO A 156 -15.04 -13.96 1.68
CA PRO A 156 -16.10 -13.35 2.47
C PRO A 156 -15.58 -12.74 3.77
N GLY A 157 -16.03 -11.51 4.08
CA GLY A 157 -15.66 -10.81 5.31
C GLY A 157 -14.32 -10.10 5.28
N LEU A 158 -13.59 -10.14 4.16
CA LEU A 158 -12.42 -9.32 3.93
C LEU A 158 -12.77 -8.07 3.11
N PRO A 159 -12.08 -6.96 3.32
CA PRO A 159 -12.13 -5.83 2.40
C PRO A 159 -11.75 -6.24 0.98
N VAL A 160 -12.40 -5.63 -0.01
CA VAL A 160 -12.12 -5.90 -1.42
C VAL A 160 -11.58 -4.65 -2.09
N LEU A 161 -10.43 -4.78 -2.75
CA LEU A 161 -9.80 -3.75 -3.55
C LEU A 161 -10.04 -4.08 -5.02
N TRP A 162 -10.97 -3.37 -5.63
CA TRP A 162 -11.33 -3.52 -7.04
C TRP A 162 -10.42 -2.66 -7.91
N ILE A 163 -9.64 -3.28 -8.78
CA ILE A 163 -8.81 -2.60 -9.79
C ILE A 163 -9.68 -2.38 -11.04
N ASP A 164 -9.62 -1.20 -11.62
CA ASP A 164 -10.24 -0.93 -12.91
C ASP A 164 -9.51 -1.71 -14.01
N SER A 165 -10.15 -2.78 -14.49
CA SER A 165 -9.60 -3.65 -15.54
C SER A 165 -9.51 -2.98 -16.91
N ALA A 166 -10.16 -1.82 -17.12
CA ALA A 166 -10.02 -1.03 -18.33
C ALA A 166 -8.69 -0.27 -18.41
N LEU A 167 -7.95 -0.21 -17.29
CA LEU A 167 -6.64 0.42 -17.22
C LEU A 167 -5.54 -0.65 -17.27
N GLU A 168 -4.74 -0.60 -18.31
CA GLU A 168 -3.56 -1.47 -18.44
C GLU A 168 -2.45 -0.98 -17.50
N MET A 169 -2.37 -1.56 -16.30
CA MET A 169 -1.34 -1.23 -15.32
C MET A 169 -0.38 -2.40 -15.15
N THR A 170 0.93 -2.12 -15.19
CA THR A 170 1.94 -3.10 -14.74
C THR A 170 1.69 -3.49 -13.28
N VAL A 171 2.19 -4.64 -12.85
CA VAL A 171 2.08 -5.05 -11.43
C VAL A 171 2.74 -4.05 -10.50
N GLY A 172 3.83 -3.42 -10.93
CA GLY A 172 4.48 -2.35 -10.18
C GLY A 172 3.57 -1.15 -9.95
N LYS A 173 2.85 -0.71 -10.99
CA LYS A 173 1.87 0.37 -10.87
C LYS A 173 0.69 -0.08 -10.02
N ALA A 174 0.10 -1.24 -10.32
CA ALA A 174 -1.05 -1.77 -9.58
C ALA A 174 -0.74 -1.94 -8.09
N SER A 175 0.47 -2.44 -7.71
CA SER A 175 0.87 -2.59 -6.31
C SER A 175 0.94 -1.27 -5.55
N ALA A 176 1.42 -0.19 -6.19
CA ALA A 176 1.37 1.14 -5.60
C ALA A 176 -0.08 1.62 -5.39
N GLN A 177 -0.97 1.35 -6.37
CA GLN A 177 -2.37 1.77 -6.30
C GLN A 177 -3.16 0.99 -5.23
N VAL A 178 -3.00 -0.34 -5.13
CA VAL A 178 -3.64 -1.11 -4.04
C VAL A 178 -3.07 -0.76 -2.67
N GLY A 179 -1.77 -0.41 -2.59
CA GLY A 179 -1.16 0.13 -1.39
C GLY A 179 -1.73 1.49 -0.97
N HIS A 180 -2.11 2.35 -1.93
CA HIS A 180 -2.89 3.57 -1.64
C HIS A 180 -4.29 3.22 -1.16
N ALA A 181 -4.95 2.30 -1.84
CA ALA A 181 -6.32 1.92 -1.55
C ALA A 181 -6.47 1.33 -0.14
N SER A 182 -5.56 0.44 0.27
CA SER A 182 -5.58 -0.17 1.61
C SER A 182 -5.40 0.87 2.72
N MET A 183 -4.45 1.81 2.58
CA MET A 183 -4.26 2.85 3.59
C MET A 183 -5.42 3.84 3.63
N LEU A 184 -6.00 4.23 2.48
CA LEU A 184 -7.17 5.12 2.44
C LEU A 184 -8.41 4.45 3.03
N LEU A 185 -8.56 3.14 2.83
CA LEU A 185 -9.63 2.37 3.45
C LEU A 185 -9.49 2.34 4.97
N ALA A 186 -8.28 2.06 5.49
CA ALA A 186 -7.99 2.10 6.91
C ALA A 186 -8.29 3.48 7.51
N ALA A 187 -7.92 4.56 6.80
CA ALA A 187 -8.20 5.94 7.21
C ALA A 187 -9.71 6.26 7.28
N ALA A 188 -10.51 5.70 6.36
CA ALA A 188 -11.95 5.92 6.28
C ALA A 188 -12.76 5.05 7.24
N MET A 189 -12.21 3.94 7.69
CA MET A 189 -12.84 3.06 8.68
C MET A 189 -12.92 3.75 10.05
N SER A 190 -13.97 3.41 10.82
CA SER A 190 -13.94 3.72 12.25
C SER A 190 -12.77 3.00 12.92
N GLU A 191 -12.28 3.57 14.01
CA GLU A 191 -11.22 2.99 14.85
C GLU A 191 -11.47 1.51 15.17
N LYS A 192 -12.70 1.15 15.54
CA LYS A 192 -13.09 -0.22 15.86
C LYS A 192 -13.02 -1.16 14.64
N GLN A 193 -13.46 -0.69 13.48
CA GLN A 193 -13.40 -1.49 12.24
C GLN A 193 -11.96 -1.71 11.79
N CYS A 194 -11.16 -0.65 11.80
CA CYS A 194 -9.75 -0.73 11.44
C CYS A 194 -8.97 -1.63 12.40
N TRP A 195 -9.26 -1.55 13.71
CA TRP A 195 -8.68 -2.47 14.71
C TRP A 195 -9.05 -3.93 14.42
N ALA A 196 -10.31 -4.21 14.12
CA ALA A 196 -10.74 -5.58 13.78
C ALA A 196 -10.02 -6.09 12.52
N TRP A 197 -9.80 -5.23 11.54
CA TRP A 197 -9.03 -5.58 10.36
C TRP A 197 -7.55 -5.81 10.68
N ALA A 198 -6.95 -5.01 11.55
CA ALA A 198 -5.58 -5.22 12.05
C ALA A 198 -5.42 -6.56 12.79
N GLN A 199 -6.44 -6.99 13.56
CA GLN A 199 -6.44 -8.30 14.23
C GLN A 199 -6.55 -9.48 13.24
N ASN A 200 -6.85 -9.22 11.99
CA ASN A 200 -6.82 -10.17 10.87
C ASN A 200 -5.69 -9.84 9.90
N ASP A 201 -4.56 -9.36 10.43
CA ASP A 201 -3.31 -9.06 9.71
C ASP A 201 -3.51 -8.16 8.46
N PHE A 202 -4.51 -7.30 8.46
CA PHE A 202 -4.89 -6.47 7.32
C PHE A 202 -5.13 -7.25 6.02
N ARG A 203 -5.54 -8.51 6.10
CA ARG A 203 -5.86 -9.31 4.91
C ARG A 203 -6.96 -8.65 4.09
N CYS A 204 -6.81 -8.70 2.78
CA CYS A 204 -7.77 -8.16 1.83
C CYS A 204 -7.82 -9.03 0.57
N SER A 205 -8.87 -8.90 -0.20
CA SER A 205 -8.96 -9.48 -1.54
C SER A 205 -8.70 -8.40 -2.59
N VAL A 206 -7.77 -8.63 -3.51
CA VAL A 206 -7.53 -7.76 -4.66
C VAL A 206 -8.09 -8.45 -5.91
N ARG A 207 -8.90 -7.75 -6.70
CA ARG A 207 -9.52 -8.31 -7.92
C ARG A 207 -9.54 -7.29 -9.04
N ASP A 208 -9.22 -7.73 -10.26
CA ASP A 208 -9.52 -6.95 -11.45
C ASP A 208 -11.05 -6.99 -11.65
N ALA A 209 -11.69 -5.83 -11.65
CA ALA A 209 -13.14 -5.73 -11.66
C ALA A 209 -13.70 -5.96 -13.06
N SER A 210 -14.75 -6.78 -13.20
CA SER A 210 -15.58 -6.72 -14.42
C SER A 210 -16.27 -5.35 -14.52
N PRO A 211 -16.78 -4.97 -15.70
CA PRO A 211 -17.55 -3.71 -15.85
C PRO A 211 -18.71 -3.59 -14.85
N GLU A 212 -19.40 -4.70 -14.55
CA GLU A 212 -20.52 -4.75 -13.60
C GLU A 212 -20.03 -4.55 -12.16
N GLN A 213 -18.96 -5.24 -11.76
CA GLN A 213 -18.34 -5.13 -10.43
C GLN A 213 -17.80 -3.71 -10.21
N TRP A 214 -17.17 -3.14 -11.24
CA TRP A 214 -16.71 -1.76 -11.18
C TRP A 214 -17.87 -0.76 -11.01
N ALA A 215 -18.94 -0.93 -11.77
CA ALA A 215 -20.13 -0.09 -11.66
C ALA A 215 -20.77 -0.19 -10.25
N GLU A 216 -20.84 -1.38 -9.66
CA GLU A 216 -21.32 -1.58 -8.29
C GLU A 216 -20.40 -0.89 -7.27
N ALA A 217 -19.08 -1.05 -7.39
CA ALA A 217 -18.11 -0.38 -6.54
C ALA A 217 -18.24 1.17 -6.62
N VAL A 218 -18.48 1.72 -7.82
CA VAL A 218 -18.76 3.15 -8.01
C VAL A 218 -20.05 3.58 -7.32
N VAL A 219 -21.10 2.75 -7.32
CA VAL A 219 -22.32 3.03 -6.58
C VAL A 219 -22.05 3.10 -5.08
N ARG A 220 -21.28 2.17 -4.52
CA ARG A 220 -20.86 2.19 -3.11
C ARG A 220 -20.02 3.41 -2.78
N LEU A 221 -19.10 3.79 -3.67
CA LEU A 221 -18.30 5.01 -3.51
C LEU A 221 -19.19 6.27 -3.43
N LYS A 222 -20.21 6.38 -4.29
CA LYS A 222 -21.18 7.51 -4.25
C LYS A 222 -22.00 7.57 -2.96
N LYS A 223 -22.19 6.45 -2.28
CA LYS A 223 -22.87 6.36 -0.98
C LYS A 223 -21.92 6.56 0.20
N SER A 224 -20.64 6.86 -0.04
CA SER A 224 -19.60 6.95 1.00
C SER A 224 -19.37 5.63 1.75
N GLU A 225 -19.65 4.50 1.10
CA GLU A 225 -19.43 3.14 1.60
C GLU A 225 -18.13 2.52 1.08
N ALA A 226 -17.33 3.29 0.36
CA ALA A 226 -16.06 2.88 -0.25
C ALA A 226 -15.13 4.08 -0.38
N VAL A 227 -13.86 3.82 -0.66
CA VAL A 227 -12.85 4.84 -0.98
C VAL A 227 -12.26 4.57 -2.36
N ALA A 228 -11.78 5.62 -3.04
CA ALA A 228 -11.17 5.48 -4.35
C ALA A 228 -9.80 6.12 -4.42
N VAL A 229 -8.90 5.47 -5.14
CA VAL A 229 -7.60 6.01 -5.53
C VAL A 229 -7.73 6.71 -6.87
N ARG A 230 -7.32 7.98 -6.93
CA ARG A 230 -7.20 8.75 -8.16
C ARG A 230 -5.73 9.01 -8.44
N ASP A 231 -5.27 8.56 -9.59
CA ASP A 231 -3.87 8.73 -9.98
C ASP A 231 -3.58 10.18 -10.41
N ALA A 232 -2.41 10.67 -10.03
CA ALA A 232 -1.98 12.02 -10.43
C ALA A 232 -1.49 12.11 -11.89
N GLY A 233 -1.37 10.96 -12.58
CA GLY A 233 -1.00 10.90 -13.98
C GLY A 233 0.49 11.06 -14.27
N PHE A 234 1.36 10.69 -13.33
CA PHE A 234 2.81 10.77 -13.54
C PHE A 234 3.39 9.62 -14.37
N THR A 235 2.64 8.52 -14.57
CA THR A 235 3.15 7.30 -15.22
C THR A 235 2.14 6.70 -16.19
N GLU A 236 1.70 5.47 -15.98
CA GLU A 236 1.01 4.60 -16.94
C GLU A 236 -0.45 4.99 -17.28
N VAL A 237 -1.10 5.80 -16.44
CA VAL A 237 -2.51 6.16 -16.63
C VAL A 237 -2.70 7.68 -16.68
N ALA A 238 -3.81 8.13 -17.29
CA ALA A 238 -4.11 9.55 -17.41
C ALA A 238 -4.35 10.22 -16.04
N PRO A 239 -4.04 11.52 -15.88
CA PRO A 239 -4.30 12.27 -14.65
C PRO A 239 -5.76 12.18 -14.23
N GLY A 240 -6.00 11.90 -12.95
CA GLY A 240 -7.33 11.79 -12.37
C GLY A 240 -8.04 10.45 -12.62
N SER A 241 -7.42 9.50 -13.35
CA SER A 241 -7.95 8.15 -13.51
C SER A 241 -8.21 7.51 -12.15
N MET A 242 -9.41 6.97 -11.98
CA MET A 242 -9.77 6.20 -10.80
C MET A 242 -9.27 4.76 -11.01
N THR A 243 -8.24 4.39 -10.28
CA THR A 243 -7.50 3.14 -10.52
C THR A 243 -7.94 1.98 -9.65
N VAL A 244 -8.33 2.27 -8.42
CA VAL A 244 -8.79 1.27 -7.44
C VAL A 244 -9.94 1.84 -6.62
N ILE A 245 -10.96 1.03 -6.37
CA ILE A 245 -12.00 1.30 -5.36
C ILE A 245 -11.87 0.24 -4.27
N ALA A 246 -11.67 0.67 -3.02
CA ALA A 246 -11.63 -0.21 -1.86
C ALA A 246 -12.95 -0.17 -1.08
N VAL A 247 -13.46 -1.34 -0.81
CA VAL A 247 -14.75 -1.61 -0.17
C VAL A 247 -14.50 -2.38 1.12
N PRO A 248 -14.99 -1.92 2.30
CA PRO A 248 -14.84 -2.61 3.58
C PRO A 248 -15.61 -3.93 3.66
#